data_32f15a272580ecf46acf8acc04dcc4d4
#
_entry.id   32f15a272580ecf46acf8acc04dcc4d4
#
_cell.length_a   1.000
_cell.length_b   1.000
_cell.length_c   1.000
_cell.angle_alpha   90.00
_cell.angle_beta   90.00
_cell.angle_gamma   90.00
#
_symmetry.space_group_name_H-M   'P 1'
#
loop_
_entity.id
_entity.type
_entity.pdbx_description
1 polymer ?
#
loop_
_entity_poly.entity_id
_entity_poly.type
_entity_poly.pdbx_seq_one_letter_code
_entity_poly.pdbx_strand_id
1 'polypeptide(L)'
;RIKAWEKVGDLTIIPGDYVNYEYVLNWFVENSKIYDIVKINYDKAKALRLNKELENAGFETNEIRQGFLSLGGPMQNFKEMLLDGKVIFNNSKLYRWYLSNVKLVMDRNSNWMPSKQSKSRKIDGFAASLNSHAEVLNMLVNPVGTGKVTYYSISDLMNM
;
A
#
# COMPACT_ATOMS: atom_id res chain seq x y z
N ARG A 1 4.27 22.69 -1.23
CA ARG A 1 3.56 21.47 -0.84
C ARG A 1 4.55 20.31 -0.60
N ILE A 2 5.43 19.97 -1.57
CA ILE A 2 6.44 18.89 -1.44
C ILE A 2 7.32 19.09 -0.21
N LYS A 3 7.95 20.28 -0.06
CA LYS A 3 8.78 20.61 1.12
C LYS A 3 8.02 20.50 2.46
N ALA A 4 6.70 20.75 2.46
CA ALA A 4 5.89 20.62 3.67
C ALA A 4 5.66 19.16 4.03
N TRP A 5 5.50 18.27 3.06
CA TRP A 5 5.37 16.82 3.27
C TRP A 5 6.69 16.21 3.73
N GLU A 6 7.81 16.65 3.14
CA GLU A 6 9.14 16.24 3.57
C GLU A 6 9.42 16.64 5.03
N LYS A 7 9.09 17.88 5.40
CA LYS A 7 9.32 18.40 6.76
C LYS A 7 8.60 17.59 7.85
N VAL A 8 7.44 17.00 7.54
CA VAL A 8 6.66 16.19 8.49
C VAL A 8 6.94 14.69 8.36
N GLY A 9 7.87 14.28 7.50
CA GLY A 9 8.24 12.89 7.31
C GLY A 9 7.30 12.07 6.39
N ASP A 10 6.29 12.71 5.78
CA ASP A 10 5.37 12.04 4.85
C ASP A 10 6.03 11.69 3.50
N LEU A 11 7.15 12.34 3.17
CA LEU A 11 7.84 12.20 1.90
C LEU A 11 9.35 12.29 2.10
N THR A 12 10.09 11.41 1.44
CA THR A 12 11.55 11.47 1.35
C THR A 12 11.95 11.90 -0.06
N ILE A 13 12.75 12.98 -0.16
CA ILE A 13 13.29 13.43 -1.43
C ILE A 13 14.65 12.75 -1.62
N ILE A 14 14.75 11.94 -2.67
CA ILE A 14 15.96 11.23 -3.06
C ILE A 14 16.74 12.14 -4.03
N PRO A 15 18.05 12.36 -3.83
CA PRO A 15 18.86 13.15 -4.76
C PRO A 15 19.07 12.42 -6.09
N GLY A 16 19.16 13.18 -7.19
CA GLY A 16 19.38 12.67 -8.54
C GLY A 16 18.15 12.76 -9.43
N ASP A 17 18.31 12.34 -10.69
CA ASP A 17 17.28 12.46 -11.74
C ASP A 17 16.34 11.26 -11.83
N TYR A 18 16.62 10.21 -11.07
CA TYR A 18 15.81 8.98 -11.01
C TYR A 18 15.78 8.40 -9.59
N VAL A 19 14.77 7.59 -9.30
CA VAL A 19 14.68 6.88 -8.02
C VAL A 19 15.64 5.68 -8.05
N ASN A 20 16.76 5.77 -7.31
CA ASN A 20 17.60 4.62 -7.07
C ASN A 20 16.89 3.63 -6.13
N TYR A 21 16.71 2.40 -6.57
CA TYR A 21 16.01 1.34 -5.82
C TYR A 21 16.71 0.96 -4.52
N GLU A 22 17.99 1.22 -4.38
CA GLU A 22 18.72 1.03 -3.13
C GLU A 22 18.10 1.82 -1.95
N TYR A 23 17.60 3.03 -2.20
CA TYR A 23 16.86 3.79 -1.17
C TYR A 23 15.57 3.09 -0.75
N VAL A 24 14.88 2.47 -1.70
CA VAL A 24 13.64 1.74 -1.44
C VAL A 24 13.95 0.46 -0.66
N LEU A 25 14.96 -0.29 -1.07
CA LEU A 25 15.42 -1.49 -0.36
C LEU A 25 15.82 -1.15 1.08
N ASN A 26 16.67 -0.14 1.26
CA ASN A 26 17.13 0.29 2.57
C ASN A 26 15.96 0.75 3.47
N TRP A 27 14.95 1.39 2.90
CA TRP A 27 13.75 1.74 3.65
C TRP A 27 13.04 0.50 4.20
N PHE A 28 12.87 -0.56 3.42
CA PHE A 28 12.29 -1.83 3.89
C PHE A 28 13.17 -2.49 4.94
N VAL A 29 14.49 -2.54 4.75
CA VAL A 29 15.44 -3.11 5.71
C VAL A 29 15.39 -2.36 7.06
N GLU A 30 15.37 -1.04 7.06
CA GLU A 30 15.27 -0.26 8.30
C GLU A 30 13.91 -0.44 8.99
N ASN A 31 12.83 -0.49 8.21
CA ASN A 31 11.49 -0.68 8.80
C ASN A 31 11.25 -2.12 9.28
N SER A 32 11.92 -3.12 8.74
CA SER A 32 11.83 -4.50 9.25
C SER A 32 12.43 -4.69 10.64
N LYS A 33 13.21 -3.73 11.12
CA LYS A 33 13.71 -3.72 12.52
C LYS A 33 12.63 -3.30 13.52
N ILE A 34 11.55 -2.68 13.04
CA ILE A 34 10.46 -2.11 13.86
C ILE A 34 9.16 -2.88 13.63
N TYR A 35 8.91 -3.30 12.39
CA TYR A 35 7.68 -3.97 11.97
C TYR A 35 7.99 -5.36 11.43
N ASP A 36 7.13 -6.32 11.73
CA ASP A 36 7.12 -7.62 11.07
C ASP A 36 6.50 -7.47 9.66
N ILE A 37 7.36 -7.32 8.66
CA ILE A 37 6.94 -7.16 7.26
C ILE A 37 6.68 -8.55 6.68
N VAL A 38 5.44 -9.00 6.76
CA VAL A 38 5.05 -10.34 6.32
C VAL A 38 5.20 -10.52 4.81
N LYS A 39 4.83 -9.50 4.02
CA LYS A 39 4.88 -9.58 2.55
C LYS A 39 4.91 -8.20 1.89
N ILE A 40 5.67 -8.06 0.83
CA ILE A 40 5.75 -6.84 0.03
C ILE A 40 5.00 -7.05 -1.29
N ASN A 41 3.93 -6.30 -1.48
CA ASN A 41 3.08 -6.39 -2.66
C ASN A 41 3.45 -5.34 -3.70
N TYR A 42 3.58 -5.72 -4.95
CA TYR A 42 4.02 -4.83 -6.02
C TYR A 42 3.22 -4.99 -7.32
N ASP A 43 3.22 -3.91 -8.12
CA ASP A 43 2.78 -3.94 -9.51
C ASP A 43 3.96 -4.31 -10.42
N LYS A 44 3.78 -5.33 -11.26
CA LYS A 44 4.82 -5.87 -12.14
C LYS A 44 5.42 -4.84 -13.09
N ALA A 45 4.66 -3.84 -13.49
CA ALA A 45 4.97 -3.02 -14.67
C ALA A 45 6.38 -2.35 -14.66
N LYS A 46 7.02 -2.17 -13.49
CA LYS A 46 8.35 -1.55 -13.39
C LYS A 46 9.18 -2.07 -12.20
N ALA A 47 8.75 -3.12 -11.53
CA ALA A 47 9.32 -3.53 -10.24
C ALA A 47 10.25 -4.76 -10.31
N LEU A 48 10.46 -5.38 -11.48
CA LEU A 48 11.20 -6.64 -11.60
C LEU A 48 12.60 -6.61 -10.97
N ARG A 49 13.35 -5.53 -11.15
CA ARG A 49 14.70 -5.40 -10.58
C ARG A 49 14.62 -5.22 -9.07
N LEU A 50 13.79 -4.29 -8.60
CA LEU A 50 13.59 -4.05 -7.17
C LEU A 50 13.08 -5.31 -6.46
N ASN A 51 12.17 -6.06 -7.10
CA ASN A 51 11.65 -7.30 -6.54
C ASN A 51 12.76 -8.31 -6.24
N LYS A 52 13.68 -8.53 -7.19
CA LYS A 52 14.81 -9.43 -6.97
C LYS A 52 15.72 -8.96 -5.83
N GLU A 53 15.95 -7.67 -5.72
CA GLU A 53 16.76 -7.10 -4.64
C GLU A 53 16.08 -7.31 -3.27
N LEU A 54 14.76 -7.17 -3.19
CA LEU A 54 13.96 -7.44 -1.98
C LEU A 54 13.98 -8.93 -1.60
N GLU A 55 13.79 -9.83 -2.57
CA GLU A 55 13.87 -11.29 -2.35
C GLU A 55 15.25 -11.71 -1.88
N ASN A 56 16.31 -11.17 -2.49
CA ASN A 56 17.71 -11.42 -2.06
C ASN A 56 17.98 -10.91 -0.65
N ALA A 57 17.28 -9.88 -0.20
CA ALA A 57 17.34 -9.37 1.17
C ALA A 57 16.48 -10.16 2.16
N GLY A 58 15.77 -11.20 1.71
CA GLY A 58 14.98 -12.10 2.53
C GLY A 58 13.50 -11.73 2.69
N PHE A 59 13.01 -10.74 1.96
CA PHE A 59 11.59 -10.39 2.00
C PHE A 59 10.76 -11.32 1.10
N GLU A 60 9.59 -11.72 1.61
CA GLU A 60 8.58 -12.35 0.78
C GLU A 60 7.88 -11.29 -0.08
N THR A 61 7.76 -11.54 -1.38
CA THR A 61 7.14 -10.60 -2.31
C THR A 61 5.97 -11.25 -3.04
N ASN A 62 4.99 -10.43 -3.46
CA ASN A 62 3.83 -10.91 -4.22
C ASN A 62 3.41 -9.91 -5.29
N GLU A 63 3.22 -10.41 -6.51
CA GLU A 63 2.71 -9.62 -7.63
C GLU A 63 1.20 -9.45 -7.52
N ILE A 64 0.74 -8.20 -7.46
CA ILE A 64 -0.68 -7.87 -7.53
C ILE A 64 -1.04 -7.45 -8.95
N ARG A 65 -1.85 -8.25 -9.63
CA ARG A 65 -2.36 -7.92 -10.96
C ARG A 65 -3.23 -6.67 -10.89
N GLN A 66 -2.94 -5.71 -11.76
CA GLN A 66 -3.71 -4.46 -11.86
C GLN A 66 -4.90 -4.67 -12.80
N GLY A 67 -6.08 -4.94 -12.22
CA GLY A 67 -7.29 -5.18 -13.01
C GLY A 67 -8.55 -5.29 -12.16
N PHE A 68 -9.71 -5.14 -12.78
CA PHE A 68 -11.01 -5.20 -12.11
C PHE A 68 -11.25 -6.52 -11.36
N LEU A 69 -10.79 -7.64 -11.91
CA LEU A 69 -10.95 -8.96 -11.26
C LEU A 69 -10.12 -9.10 -10.00
N SER A 70 -8.91 -8.54 -9.98
CA SER A 70 -8.00 -8.67 -8.83
C SER A 70 -8.25 -7.61 -7.77
N LEU A 71 -8.58 -6.38 -8.18
CA LEU A 71 -8.69 -5.23 -7.28
C LEU A 71 -10.14 -4.79 -7.00
N GLY A 72 -11.13 -5.34 -7.71
CA GLY A 72 -12.53 -4.92 -7.54
C GLY A 72 -13.06 -5.20 -6.14
N GLY A 73 -12.89 -6.42 -5.63
CA GLY A 73 -13.27 -6.80 -4.26
C GLY A 73 -12.51 -6.00 -3.20
N PRO A 74 -11.17 -5.97 -3.24
CA PRO A 74 -10.37 -5.12 -2.35
C PRO A 74 -10.76 -3.64 -2.41
N MET A 75 -11.06 -3.09 -3.58
CA MET A 75 -11.48 -1.71 -3.72
C MET A 75 -12.83 -1.44 -3.07
N GLN A 76 -13.78 -2.33 -3.25
CA GLN A 76 -15.11 -2.23 -2.62
C GLN A 76 -14.98 -2.24 -1.09
N ASN A 77 -14.27 -3.22 -0.55
CA ASN A 77 -14.05 -3.34 0.89
C ASN A 77 -13.28 -2.13 1.46
N PHE A 78 -12.22 -1.68 0.79
CA PHE A 78 -11.46 -0.51 1.22
C PHE A 78 -12.31 0.77 1.24
N LYS A 79 -13.20 0.94 0.24
CA LYS A 79 -14.17 2.04 0.21
C LYS A 79 -15.12 2.00 1.40
N GLU A 80 -15.66 0.82 1.72
CA GLU A 80 -16.54 0.63 2.87
C GLU A 80 -15.82 0.97 4.18
N MET A 81 -14.59 0.49 4.36
CA MET A 81 -13.77 0.80 5.51
C MET A 81 -13.47 2.30 5.64
N LEU A 82 -13.24 3.00 4.53
CA LEU A 82 -13.07 4.47 4.54
C LEU A 82 -14.33 5.19 5.00
N LEU A 83 -15.50 4.78 4.51
CA LEU A 83 -16.80 5.35 4.90
C LEU A 83 -17.12 5.09 6.36
N ASP A 84 -16.77 3.91 6.87
CA ASP A 84 -16.93 3.51 8.27
C ASP A 84 -15.89 4.15 9.22
N GLY A 85 -14.93 4.90 8.69
CA GLY A 85 -13.85 5.50 9.50
C GLY A 85 -12.85 4.49 10.06
N LYS A 86 -12.77 3.29 9.49
CA LYS A 86 -11.88 2.20 9.95
C LYS A 86 -10.47 2.27 9.36
N VAL A 87 -10.21 3.18 8.42
CA VAL A 87 -8.88 3.36 7.82
C VAL A 87 -8.12 4.44 8.58
N ILE A 88 -7.04 4.05 9.22
CA ILE A 88 -6.15 4.95 9.96
C ILE A 88 -4.97 5.33 9.07
N PHE A 89 -4.80 6.61 8.79
CA PHE A 89 -3.68 7.16 7.99
C PHE A 89 -3.01 8.36 8.66
N ASN A 90 -3.09 8.44 10.00
CA ASN A 90 -2.44 9.43 10.87
C ASN A 90 -2.64 10.90 10.42
N ASN A 91 -3.77 11.22 9.80
CA ASN A 91 -4.06 12.54 9.22
C ASN A 91 -3.01 13.04 8.20
N SER A 92 -2.22 12.15 7.59
CA SER A 92 -1.24 12.51 6.57
C SER A 92 -1.87 13.38 5.47
N LYS A 93 -1.30 14.58 5.30
CA LYS A 93 -1.74 15.52 4.25
C LYS A 93 -1.39 15.00 2.84
N LEU A 94 -0.32 14.23 2.73
CA LEU A 94 0.08 13.57 1.49
C LEU A 94 -0.94 12.48 1.13
N TYR A 95 -1.33 11.65 2.09
CA TYR A 95 -2.31 10.59 1.83
C TYR A 95 -3.69 11.15 1.46
N ARG A 96 -4.15 12.20 2.13
CA ARG A 96 -5.37 12.94 1.76
C ARG A 96 -5.30 13.50 0.33
N TRP A 97 -4.12 13.98 -0.07
CA TRP A 97 -3.92 14.45 -1.43
C TRP A 97 -4.01 13.31 -2.44
N TYR A 98 -3.45 12.12 -2.17
CA TYR A 98 -3.64 10.95 -3.02
C TYR A 98 -5.12 10.59 -3.13
N LEU A 99 -5.85 10.50 -2.02
CA LEU A 99 -7.29 10.20 -2.00
C LEU A 99 -8.09 11.22 -2.84
N SER A 100 -7.78 12.51 -2.74
CA SER A 100 -8.46 13.57 -3.51
C SER A 100 -8.20 13.48 -5.03
N ASN A 101 -7.21 12.71 -5.46
CA ASN A 101 -6.87 12.51 -6.88
C ASN A 101 -7.51 11.24 -7.47
N VAL A 102 -8.07 10.37 -6.63
CA VAL A 102 -8.72 9.15 -7.07
C VAL A 102 -10.10 9.46 -7.65
N LYS A 103 -10.40 8.89 -8.80
CA LYS A 103 -11.76 8.64 -9.25
C LYS A 103 -11.99 7.15 -9.35
N LEU A 104 -13.19 6.69 -9.11
CA LEU A 104 -13.56 5.30 -9.32
C LEU A 104 -14.10 5.13 -10.72
N VAL A 105 -13.66 4.08 -11.39
CA VAL A 105 -14.21 3.60 -12.64
C VAL A 105 -14.81 2.20 -12.41
N MET A 106 -15.85 1.88 -13.15
CA MET A 106 -16.59 0.63 -12.99
C MET A 106 -16.60 -0.12 -14.31
N ASP A 107 -16.43 -1.43 -14.25
CA ASP A 107 -16.60 -2.31 -15.40
C ASP A 107 -18.08 -2.73 -15.59
N ARG A 108 -18.35 -3.54 -16.60
CA ARG A 108 -19.71 -4.04 -16.91
C ARG A 108 -20.28 -4.96 -15.82
N ASN A 109 -19.40 -5.52 -14.98
CA ASN A 109 -19.77 -6.44 -13.88
C ASN A 109 -19.87 -5.70 -12.54
N SER A 110 -19.90 -4.36 -12.56
CA SER A 110 -19.96 -3.52 -11.36
C SER A 110 -18.72 -3.61 -10.45
N ASN A 111 -17.59 -4.07 -10.96
CA ASN A 111 -16.33 -4.02 -10.24
C ASN A 111 -15.74 -2.61 -10.30
N TRP A 112 -15.26 -2.12 -9.18
CA TRP A 112 -14.66 -0.80 -9.06
C TRP A 112 -13.14 -0.86 -9.13
N MET A 113 -12.55 0.11 -9.81
CA MET A 113 -11.10 0.34 -9.79
C MET A 113 -10.76 1.81 -9.59
N PRO A 114 -9.63 2.09 -8.90
CA PRO A 114 -9.14 3.46 -8.82
C PRO A 114 -8.52 3.88 -10.17
N SER A 115 -8.76 5.12 -10.52
CA SER A 115 -8.16 5.76 -11.69
C SER A 115 -7.73 7.19 -11.33
N LYS A 116 -6.77 7.73 -12.05
CA LYS A 116 -6.35 9.13 -11.89
C LYS A 116 -7.40 10.07 -12.49
N GLN A 117 -7.71 11.15 -11.80
CA GLN A 117 -8.59 12.18 -12.35
C GLN A 117 -8.00 12.83 -13.62
N SER A 118 -6.67 12.95 -13.67
CA SER A 118 -5.92 13.41 -14.85
C SER A 118 -4.49 12.84 -14.82
N LYS A 119 -3.73 12.97 -15.92
CA LYS A 119 -2.34 12.49 -16.02
C LYS A 119 -1.40 13.12 -14.97
N SER A 120 -1.66 14.36 -14.57
CA SER A 120 -0.85 15.08 -13.58
C SER A 120 -1.21 14.72 -12.12
N ARG A 121 -2.35 14.10 -11.88
CA ARG A 121 -2.80 13.71 -10.56
C ARG A 121 -2.23 12.34 -10.18
N LYS A 122 -1.49 12.30 -9.10
CA LYS A 122 -0.86 11.07 -8.59
C LYS A 122 -1.76 10.39 -7.57
N ILE A 123 -1.81 9.05 -7.61
CA ILE A 123 -2.57 8.20 -6.68
C ILE A 123 -1.69 7.09 -6.10
N ASP A 124 -0.36 7.21 -6.23
CA ASP A 124 0.58 6.12 -6.00
C ASP A 124 0.49 5.58 -4.56
N GLY A 125 0.37 6.45 -3.55
CA GLY A 125 0.19 6.02 -2.17
C GLY A 125 -1.14 5.30 -1.92
N PHE A 126 -2.22 5.74 -2.58
CA PHE A 126 -3.50 5.02 -2.52
C PHE A 126 -3.41 3.65 -3.21
N ALA A 127 -2.77 3.58 -4.38
CA ALA A 127 -2.57 2.32 -5.09
C ALA A 127 -1.72 1.33 -4.28
N ALA A 128 -0.68 1.80 -3.61
CA ALA A 128 0.13 0.99 -2.70
C ALA A 128 -0.71 0.44 -1.54
N SER A 129 -1.53 1.27 -0.90
CA SER A 129 -2.45 0.82 0.17
C SER A 129 -3.44 -0.22 -0.34
N LEU A 130 -3.98 -0.06 -1.55
CA LEU A 130 -4.91 -1.01 -2.12
C LEU A 130 -4.24 -2.36 -2.44
N ASN A 131 -3.00 -2.34 -2.96
CA ASN A 131 -2.23 -3.56 -3.19
C ASN A 131 -1.97 -4.32 -1.87
N SER A 132 -1.60 -3.61 -0.81
CA SER A 132 -1.43 -4.21 0.52
C SER A 132 -2.74 -4.76 1.06
N HIS A 133 -3.83 -4.02 0.93
CA HIS A 133 -5.15 -4.42 1.39
C HIS A 133 -5.68 -5.67 0.66
N ALA A 134 -5.41 -5.81 -0.63
CA ALA A 134 -5.76 -7.00 -1.40
C ALA A 134 -5.11 -8.26 -0.81
N GLU A 135 -3.85 -8.18 -0.39
CA GLU A 135 -3.18 -9.31 0.24
C GLU A 135 -3.69 -9.57 1.65
N VAL A 136 -3.99 -8.55 2.43
CA VAL A 136 -4.63 -8.72 3.75
C VAL A 136 -5.93 -9.49 3.63
N LEU A 137 -6.80 -9.15 2.68
CA LEU A 137 -8.04 -9.89 2.45
C LEU A 137 -7.78 -11.34 2.00
N ASN A 138 -6.77 -11.55 1.15
CA ASN A 138 -6.36 -12.90 0.73
C ASN A 138 -5.89 -13.74 1.93
N MET A 139 -5.08 -13.18 2.81
CA MET A 139 -4.60 -13.84 4.03
C MET A 139 -5.72 -14.14 5.02
N LEU A 140 -6.76 -13.32 5.10
CA LEU A 140 -7.93 -13.57 5.95
C LEU A 140 -8.78 -14.74 5.44
N VAL A 141 -8.87 -14.93 4.12
CA VAL A 141 -9.62 -16.03 3.50
C VAL A 141 -8.78 -17.30 3.44
N ASN A 142 -7.48 -17.18 3.21
CA ASN A 142 -6.53 -18.28 3.09
C ASN A 142 -5.42 -18.09 4.15
N PRO A 143 -5.68 -18.41 5.42
CA PRO A 143 -4.66 -18.23 6.45
C PRO A 143 -3.46 -19.12 6.14
N VAL A 144 -2.33 -18.49 5.83
CA VAL A 144 -1.04 -19.15 5.66
C VAL A 144 -0.63 -19.70 7.03
N GLY A 145 -0.37 -21.00 7.10
CA GLY A 145 -0.18 -21.72 8.36
C GLY A 145 0.86 -21.08 9.28
N THR A 146 0.48 -20.94 10.54
CA THR A 146 1.27 -20.94 11.76
C THR A 146 2.39 -19.92 11.98
N GLY A 147 2.31 -18.72 11.43
CA GLY A 147 2.82 -17.58 12.18
C GLY A 147 1.73 -17.14 13.16
N LYS A 148 2.02 -17.01 14.45
CA LYS A 148 1.06 -16.41 15.39
C LYS A 148 0.81 -14.97 14.96
N VAL A 149 -0.21 -14.76 14.13
CA VAL A 149 -0.76 -13.42 13.91
C VAL A 149 -1.54 -13.10 15.19
N THR A 150 -0.95 -12.30 16.04
CA THR A 150 -1.63 -11.82 17.23
C THR A 150 -2.52 -10.66 16.77
N TYR A 151 -3.80 -10.91 16.67
CA TYR A 151 -4.77 -9.84 16.41
C TYR A 151 -4.99 -9.08 17.72
N TYR A 152 -4.60 -7.83 17.76
CA TYR A 152 -4.94 -6.94 18.85
C TYR A 152 -6.27 -6.27 18.53
N SER A 153 -7.25 -6.42 19.40
CA SER A 153 -8.44 -5.59 19.37
C SER A 153 -8.08 -4.15 19.70
N ILE A 154 -8.93 -3.19 19.35
CA ILE A 154 -8.71 -1.78 19.72
C ILE A 154 -8.60 -1.65 21.25
N SER A 155 -9.32 -2.47 22.01
CA SER A 155 -9.22 -2.52 23.48
C SER A 155 -7.86 -3.05 23.97
N ASP A 156 -7.22 -3.97 23.24
CA ASP A 156 -5.91 -4.47 23.61
C ASP A 156 -4.82 -3.41 23.42
N LEU A 157 -4.95 -2.61 22.34
CA LEU A 157 -4.03 -1.51 22.03
C LEU A 157 -4.19 -0.31 22.98
N MET A 158 -5.36 -0.12 23.58
CA MET A 158 -5.60 0.95 24.56
C MET A 158 -5.13 0.59 25.98
N ASN A 159 -4.84 -0.68 26.24
CA ASN A 159 -4.39 -1.19 27.55
C ASN A 159 -2.89 -1.59 27.56
N MET A 160 -2.14 -1.34 26.48
CA MET A 160 -0.67 -1.49 26.38
C MET A 160 0.03 -0.14 26.59
#